data_e66f5b42af0903e753c07854b7ef8f78
#
_entry.id   e66f5b42af0903e753c07854b7ef8f78
#
_cell.length_a   1.000
_cell.length_b   1.000
_cell.length_c   1.000
_cell.angle_alpha   90.00
_cell.angle_beta   90.00
_cell.angle_gamma   90.00
#
_symmetry.space_group_name_H-M   'P 1'
#
loop_
_entity.id
_entity.type
_entity.pdbx_description
1 polymer ?
#
loop_
_entity_poly.entity_id
_entity_poly.type
_entity_poly.pdbx_seq_one_letter_code
_entity_poly.pdbx_strand_id
1 'polypeptide(L)'
;MRPDKTIFNVAGTAIGIGETAFELLRKAPGVVVDNNENILLMGKSGVRIHIDGKPSPLSVADLAAMLKGILSDQIESIEIITNPSARYEAEGNAGIINIRMKKDKNLGTNGGASLGYAIGRFSKYSGSINLNHRNKQMNVFGNYSGGVGESYSFTDFFRRQNGIQYDQHTDRFSTYRNHNFKLGTD
;
A
#
# COMPACT_ATOMS: atom_id res chain seq x y z
N MET A 1 -6.65 10.94 -22.56
CA MET A 1 -7.15 10.27 -21.32
C MET A 1 -7.88 9.01 -21.77
N ARG A 2 -7.53 7.85 -21.33
CA ARG A 2 -8.39 6.67 -21.49
C ARG A 2 -9.43 6.75 -20.37
N PRO A 3 -10.73 6.73 -20.66
CA PRO A 3 -11.79 7.00 -19.68
C PRO A 3 -11.91 5.92 -18.58
N ASP A 4 -11.16 4.84 -18.69
CA ASP A 4 -11.17 3.65 -17.84
C ASP A 4 -9.98 3.56 -16.87
N LYS A 5 -9.04 4.53 -16.94
CA LYS A 5 -7.79 4.49 -16.15
C LYS A 5 -7.49 5.85 -15.53
N THR A 6 -7.41 5.89 -14.21
CA THR A 6 -6.94 7.04 -13.44
C THR A 6 -5.51 6.77 -12.94
N ILE A 7 -4.61 7.73 -13.11
CA ILE A 7 -3.22 7.63 -12.65
C ILE A 7 -3.02 8.62 -11.50
N PHE A 8 -2.63 8.10 -10.36
CA PHE A 8 -2.24 8.85 -9.19
C PHE A 8 -0.70 8.85 -9.10
N ASN A 9 -0.07 9.94 -9.54
CA ASN A 9 1.39 10.08 -9.51
C ASN A 9 1.87 10.28 -8.07
N VAL A 10 2.87 9.52 -7.68
CA VAL A 10 3.54 9.59 -6.37
C VAL A 10 4.91 10.22 -6.51
N ALA A 11 5.67 9.79 -7.51
CA ALA A 11 7.02 10.30 -7.75
C ALA A 11 6.99 11.80 -8.09
N GLY A 12 7.88 12.56 -7.42
CA GLY A 12 8.02 14.00 -7.67
C GLY A 12 6.94 14.87 -7.06
N THR A 13 6.03 14.31 -6.28
CA THR A 13 5.00 15.06 -5.55
C THR A 13 5.31 15.10 -4.05
N ALA A 14 4.88 16.15 -3.37
CA ALA A 14 4.97 16.25 -1.90
C ALA A 14 3.96 15.33 -1.20
N ILE A 15 3.08 14.69 -1.97
CA ILE A 15 2.02 13.82 -1.44
C ILE A 15 2.65 12.53 -0.96
N GLY A 16 2.53 12.29 0.34
CA GLY A 16 2.89 11.00 0.93
C GLY A 16 4.38 10.78 1.19
N ILE A 17 5.21 11.83 1.29
CA ILE A 17 6.61 11.66 1.68
C ILE A 17 6.69 10.89 3.00
N GLY A 18 7.40 9.75 2.99
CA GLY A 18 7.54 8.87 4.16
C GLY A 18 6.32 7.99 4.46
N GLU A 19 5.28 8.05 3.65
CA GLU A 19 4.11 7.19 3.78
C GLU A 19 4.33 5.82 3.14
N THR A 20 3.48 4.87 3.50
CA THR A 20 3.47 3.53 2.91
C THR A 20 2.53 3.48 1.70
N ALA A 21 2.68 2.45 0.85
CA ALA A 21 1.75 2.19 -0.24
C ALA A 21 0.31 2.05 0.26
N PHE A 22 0.13 1.47 1.44
CA PHE A 22 -1.18 1.30 2.05
C PHE A 22 -1.83 2.63 2.42
N GLU A 23 -1.07 3.58 2.95
CA GLU A 23 -1.53 4.93 3.28
C GLU A 23 -1.81 5.75 2.01
N LEU A 24 -0.97 5.59 0.98
CA LEU A 24 -1.21 6.22 -0.32
C LEU A 24 -2.50 5.73 -0.98
N LEU A 25 -2.81 4.42 -0.85
CA LEU A 25 -4.08 3.87 -1.36
C LEU A 25 -5.30 4.50 -0.69
N ARG A 26 -5.23 4.82 0.60
CA ARG A 26 -6.30 5.53 1.30
C ARG A 26 -6.56 6.93 0.76
N LYS A 27 -5.55 7.54 0.14
CA LYS A 27 -5.63 8.88 -0.48
C LYS A 27 -5.94 8.82 -1.97
N ALA A 28 -5.89 7.63 -2.56
CA ALA A 28 -6.10 7.45 -3.99
C ALA A 28 -7.59 7.64 -4.36
N PRO A 29 -7.90 8.29 -5.48
CA PRO A 29 -9.27 8.57 -5.88
C PRO A 29 -10.12 7.31 -6.01
N GLY A 30 -11.29 7.28 -5.37
CA GLY A 30 -12.24 6.18 -5.46
C GLY A 30 -11.84 4.91 -4.70
N VAL A 31 -10.73 4.92 -3.98
CA VAL A 31 -10.29 3.83 -3.12
C VAL A 31 -10.74 4.08 -1.69
N VAL A 32 -11.31 3.06 -1.05
CA VAL A 32 -11.68 3.07 0.36
C VAL A 32 -11.06 1.86 1.02
N VAL A 33 -10.47 2.05 2.18
CA VAL A 33 -9.94 0.95 3.00
C VAL A 33 -10.78 0.87 4.26
N ASP A 34 -11.40 -0.28 4.49
CA ASP A 34 -12.25 -0.51 5.65
C ASP A 34 -11.45 -0.83 6.92
N ASN A 35 -12.16 -1.01 8.04
CA ASN A 35 -11.55 -1.32 9.34
C ASN A 35 -10.88 -2.70 9.40
N ASN A 36 -11.22 -3.60 8.47
CA ASN A 36 -10.63 -4.94 8.34
C ASN A 36 -9.51 -4.97 7.29
N GLU A 37 -9.05 -3.79 6.85
CA GLU A 37 -7.99 -3.61 5.86
C GLU A 37 -8.37 -4.10 4.44
N ASN A 38 -9.66 -4.33 4.16
CA ASN A 38 -10.10 -4.62 2.81
C ASN A 38 -10.06 -3.36 1.96
N ILE A 39 -9.57 -3.52 0.75
CA ILE A 39 -9.48 -2.45 -0.23
C ILE A 39 -10.71 -2.54 -1.14
N LEU A 40 -11.48 -1.46 -1.16
CA LEU A 40 -12.65 -1.31 -2.01
C LEU A 40 -12.38 -0.25 -3.08
N LEU A 41 -12.90 -0.45 -4.27
CA LEU A 41 -12.84 0.51 -5.37
C LEU A 41 -14.26 0.92 -5.76
N MET A 42 -14.55 2.22 -5.68
CA MET A 42 -15.90 2.76 -5.90
C MET A 42 -16.99 2.04 -5.07
N GLY A 43 -16.65 1.66 -3.82
CA GLY A 43 -17.54 0.94 -2.93
C GLY A 43 -17.69 -0.55 -3.21
N LYS A 44 -17.01 -1.10 -4.23
CA LYS A 44 -17.07 -2.53 -4.58
C LYS A 44 -15.89 -3.28 -3.98
N SER A 45 -16.16 -4.47 -3.44
CA SER A 45 -15.14 -5.44 -2.98
C SER A 45 -14.63 -6.30 -4.15
N GLY A 46 -13.52 -7.03 -3.94
CA GLY A 46 -12.94 -7.89 -4.98
C GLY A 46 -11.99 -7.13 -5.93
N VAL A 47 -11.37 -6.08 -5.43
CA VAL A 47 -10.32 -5.34 -6.14
C VAL A 47 -9.07 -6.19 -6.24
N ARG A 48 -8.45 -6.24 -7.41
CA ARG A 48 -7.17 -6.90 -7.61
C ARG A 48 -6.03 -5.92 -7.52
N ILE A 49 -5.05 -6.27 -6.71
CA ILE A 49 -3.81 -5.50 -6.60
C ILE A 49 -2.75 -6.12 -7.48
N HIS A 50 -2.18 -5.31 -8.35
CA HIS A 50 -1.06 -5.66 -9.20
C HIS A 50 0.18 -4.85 -8.77
N ILE A 51 1.34 -5.46 -8.89
CA ILE A 51 2.64 -4.80 -8.75
C ILE A 51 3.36 -4.91 -10.10
N ASP A 52 3.66 -3.78 -10.70
CA ASP A 52 4.25 -3.71 -12.05
C ASP A 52 3.48 -4.53 -13.11
N GLY A 53 2.13 -4.55 -12.99
CA GLY A 53 1.25 -5.28 -13.90
C GLY A 53 1.10 -6.78 -13.60
N LYS A 54 1.77 -7.31 -12.59
CA LYS A 54 1.64 -8.72 -12.16
C LYS A 54 0.65 -8.82 -10.99
N PRO A 55 -0.33 -9.72 -11.05
CA PRO A 55 -1.28 -9.90 -9.97
C PRO A 55 -0.59 -10.38 -8.69
N SER A 56 -1.03 -9.87 -7.55
CA SER A 56 -0.59 -10.35 -6.24
C SER A 56 -1.55 -11.44 -5.76
N PRO A 57 -1.09 -12.69 -5.55
CA PRO A 57 -1.92 -13.80 -5.11
C PRO A 57 -2.07 -13.87 -3.57
N LEU A 58 -1.79 -12.77 -2.88
CA LEU A 58 -1.78 -12.73 -1.42
C LEU A 58 -3.19 -12.65 -0.83
N SER A 59 -3.35 -13.16 0.38
CA SER A 59 -4.53 -12.91 1.21
C SER A 59 -4.65 -11.41 1.54
N VAL A 60 -5.85 -10.98 1.97
CA VAL A 60 -6.08 -9.56 2.36
C VAL A 60 -5.09 -9.10 3.43
N ALA A 61 -4.87 -9.92 4.47
CA ALA A 61 -3.97 -9.59 5.57
C ALA A 61 -2.51 -9.50 5.12
N ASP A 62 -2.05 -10.48 4.31
CA ASP A 62 -0.68 -10.49 3.79
C ASP A 62 -0.44 -9.36 2.80
N LEU A 63 -1.46 -9.03 1.98
CA LEU A 63 -1.43 -7.92 1.06
C LEU A 63 -1.32 -6.59 1.81
N ALA A 64 -2.12 -6.38 2.85
CA ALA A 64 -2.05 -5.20 3.69
C ALA A 64 -0.67 -5.07 4.36
N ALA A 65 -0.14 -6.18 4.90
CA ALA A 65 1.20 -6.22 5.49
C ALA A 65 2.29 -5.87 4.47
N MET A 66 2.21 -6.43 3.26
CA MET A 66 3.14 -6.12 2.16
C MET A 66 3.05 -4.64 1.78
N LEU A 67 1.85 -4.09 1.60
CA LEU A 67 1.66 -2.69 1.22
C LEU A 67 2.12 -1.70 2.30
N LYS A 68 2.01 -2.06 3.56
CA LYS A 68 2.57 -1.29 4.69
C LYS A 68 4.11 -1.32 4.72
N GLY A 69 4.73 -2.29 4.07
CA GLY A 69 6.17 -2.39 3.94
C GLY A 69 6.77 -1.66 2.75
N ILE A 70 5.98 -1.23 1.78
CA ILE A 70 6.45 -0.48 0.61
C ILE A 70 6.34 1.01 0.91
N LEU A 71 7.45 1.73 0.87
CA LEU A 71 7.46 3.18 1.09
C LEU A 71 7.20 3.94 -0.21
N SER A 72 6.65 5.13 -0.08
CA SER A 72 6.28 6.02 -1.19
C SER A 72 7.44 6.37 -2.12
N ASP A 73 8.66 6.43 -1.59
CA ASP A 73 9.88 6.70 -2.35
C ASP A 73 10.22 5.60 -3.37
N GLN A 74 9.68 4.39 -3.17
CA GLN A 74 9.81 3.25 -4.08
C GLN A 74 8.71 3.21 -5.16
N ILE A 75 7.69 4.07 -5.07
CA ILE A 75 6.52 4.06 -5.95
C ILE A 75 6.64 5.18 -6.99
N GLU A 76 6.42 4.83 -8.26
CA GLU A 76 6.31 5.79 -9.35
C GLU A 76 4.89 6.37 -9.41
N SER A 77 3.89 5.48 -9.47
CA SER A 77 2.48 5.85 -9.56
C SER A 77 1.57 4.70 -9.16
N ILE A 78 0.33 5.04 -8.83
CA ILE A 78 -0.77 4.09 -8.61
C ILE A 78 -1.77 4.27 -9.74
N GLU A 79 -2.00 3.22 -10.50
CA GLU A 79 -2.93 3.18 -11.62
C GLU A 79 -4.22 2.50 -11.20
N ILE A 80 -5.34 3.20 -11.30
CA ILE A 80 -6.68 2.69 -10.94
C ILE A 80 -7.43 2.41 -12.24
N ILE A 81 -7.80 1.16 -12.47
CA ILE A 81 -8.50 0.69 -13.67
C ILE A 81 -9.88 0.20 -13.23
N THR A 82 -10.92 0.99 -13.53
CA THR A 82 -12.30 0.69 -13.11
C THR A 82 -13.03 -0.25 -14.06
N ASN A 83 -12.64 -0.26 -15.35
CA ASN A 83 -13.19 -1.16 -16.35
C ASN A 83 -12.03 -1.93 -17.00
N PRO A 84 -11.57 -3.03 -16.38
CA PRO A 84 -10.54 -3.86 -16.97
C PRO A 84 -11.08 -4.48 -18.27
N SER A 85 -10.21 -4.61 -19.30
CA SER A 85 -10.59 -5.27 -20.55
C SER A 85 -10.92 -6.75 -20.30
N ALA A 86 -11.65 -7.39 -21.21
CA ALA A 86 -12.09 -8.81 -21.13
C ALA A 86 -10.95 -9.79 -20.77
N ARG A 87 -9.70 -9.43 -21.04
CA ARG A 87 -8.51 -10.21 -20.64
C ARG A 87 -8.36 -10.30 -19.11
N TYR A 88 -8.93 -9.35 -18.37
CA TYR A 88 -8.84 -9.24 -16.91
C TYR A 88 -10.20 -9.51 -16.23
N GLU A 89 -11.30 -9.58 -17.01
CA GLU A 89 -12.67 -9.76 -16.48
C GLU A 89 -12.92 -11.13 -15.87
N ALA A 90 -12.16 -12.16 -16.25
CA ALA A 90 -12.33 -13.51 -15.75
C ALA A 90 -12.07 -13.66 -14.24
N GLU A 91 -11.59 -12.63 -13.56
CA GLU A 91 -10.99 -12.78 -12.24
C GLU A 91 -11.39 -11.75 -11.17
N GLY A 92 -12.22 -10.75 -11.44
CA GLY A 92 -12.62 -9.77 -10.41
C GLY A 92 -13.51 -8.66 -10.93
N ASN A 93 -14.63 -8.43 -10.24
CA ASN A 93 -15.70 -7.54 -10.70
C ASN A 93 -15.55 -6.06 -10.33
N ALA A 94 -14.57 -5.69 -9.50
CA ALA A 94 -14.47 -4.33 -8.96
C ALA A 94 -13.43 -3.44 -9.66
N GLY A 95 -12.47 -4.04 -10.35
CA GLY A 95 -11.38 -3.32 -11.00
C GLY A 95 -9.99 -3.72 -10.49
N ILE A 96 -8.98 -3.04 -11.04
CA ILE A 96 -7.57 -3.33 -10.77
C ILE A 96 -6.90 -2.07 -10.24
N ILE A 97 -6.11 -2.21 -9.19
CA ILE A 97 -5.18 -1.19 -8.73
C ILE A 97 -3.77 -1.70 -9.01
N ASN A 98 -3.05 -1.04 -9.91
CA ASN A 98 -1.69 -1.42 -10.27
C ASN A 98 -0.69 -0.42 -9.69
N ILE A 99 0.14 -0.88 -8.78
CA ILE A 99 1.21 -0.11 -8.17
C ILE A 99 2.45 -0.23 -9.07
N ARG A 100 2.84 0.89 -9.66
CA ARG A 100 4.05 0.98 -10.47
C ARG A 100 5.22 1.33 -9.57
N MET A 101 6.18 0.42 -9.51
CA MET A 101 7.40 0.65 -8.76
C MET A 101 8.35 1.54 -9.54
N LYS A 102 9.08 2.39 -8.84
CA LYS A 102 10.14 3.22 -9.44
C LYS A 102 11.20 2.31 -10.06
N LYS A 103 11.47 2.52 -11.32
CA LYS A 103 12.53 1.80 -12.04
C LYS A 103 13.66 2.77 -12.35
N ASP A 104 14.82 2.50 -11.78
CA ASP A 104 16.01 3.25 -12.14
C ASP A 104 16.51 2.76 -13.51
N LYS A 105 16.53 3.66 -14.50
CA LYS A 105 16.98 3.38 -15.87
C LYS A 105 18.44 3.76 -16.11
N ASN A 106 19.08 4.41 -15.12
CA ASN A 106 20.45 4.86 -15.23
C ASN A 106 21.41 3.67 -15.19
N LEU A 107 22.45 3.71 -16.01
CA LEU A 107 23.56 2.78 -15.91
C LEU A 107 24.41 3.12 -14.69
N GLY A 108 24.98 2.09 -14.06
CA GLY A 108 25.79 2.25 -12.85
C GLY A 108 25.11 1.71 -11.60
N THR A 109 25.59 2.15 -10.45
CA THR A 109 25.03 1.78 -9.14
C THR A 109 24.26 2.95 -8.60
N ASN A 110 23.00 2.72 -8.31
CA ASN A 110 22.10 3.70 -7.73
C ASN A 110 21.46 3.10 -6.48
N GLY A 111 21.19 3.92 -5.50
CA GLY A 111 20.53 3.46 -4.29
C GLY A 111 19.96 4.62 -3.48
N GLY A 112 19.14 4.27 -2.53
CA GLY A 112 18.55 5.22 -1.60
C GLY A 112 18.28 4.55 -0.27
N ALA A 113 18.24 5.34 0.77
CA ALA A 113 17.81 4.93 2.09
C ALA A 113 16.82 5.94 2.64
N SER A 114 15.81 5.47 3.34
CA SER A 114 14.87 6.34 4.04
C SER A 114 14.65 5.84 5.46
N LEU A 115 14.43 6.79 6.36
CA LEU A 115 14.04 6.55 7.75
C LEU A 115 12.81 7.41 8.03
N GLY A 116 11.80 6.80 8.60
CA GLY A 116 10.57 7.44 8.99
C GLY A 116 10.34 7.31 10.49
N TYR A 117 9.96 8.40 11.11
CA TYR A 117 9.49 8.46 12.49
C TYR A 117 8.15 9.16 12.52
N ALA A 118 7.16 8.55 13.13
CA ALA A 118 5.88 9.17 13.36
C ALA A 118 5.50 9.00 14.83
N ILE A 119 4.96 10.06 15.41
CA ILE A 119 4.46 10.07 16.78
C ILE A 119 2.97 10.35 16.78
N GLY A 120 2.24 9.52 17.47
CA GLY A 120 0.85 9.72 17.83
C GLY A 120 0.70 9.40 19.31
N ARG A 121 -0.24 8.55 19.70
CA ARG A 121 -0.28 7.99 21.05
C ARG A 121 0.94 7.09 21.32
N PHE A 122 1.43 6.41 20.31
CA PHE A 122 2.65 5.59 20.32
C PHE A 122 3.56 5.96 19.17
N SER A 123 4.86 5.75 19.36
CA SER A 123 5.87 5.97 18.34
C SER A 123 5.85 4.86 17.29
N LYS A 124 6.08 5.24 16.04
CA LYS A 124 6.21 4.34 14.91
C LYS A 124 7.50 4.63 14.18
N TYR A 125 8.22 3.59 13.84
CA TYR A 125 9.49 3.67 13.11
C TYR A 125 9.37 2.88 11.82
N SER A 126 9.91 3.41 10.75
CA SER A 126 10.01 2.73 9.47
C SER A 126 11.36 3.03 8.82
N GLY A 127 11.81 2.13 7.97
CA GLY A 127 13.04 2.33 7.23
C GLY A 127 13.05 1.50 5.97
N SER A 128 13.72 2.02 4.96
CA SER A 128 13.99 1.25 3.74
C SER A 128 15.38 1.54 3.21
N ILE A 129 15.90 0.57 2.49
CA ILE A 129 17.09 0.70 1.66
C ILE A 129 16.81 0.03 0.33
N ASN A 130 17.17 0.71 -0.75
CA ASN A 130 17.14 0.15 -2.09
C ASN A 130 18.50 0.32 -2.76
N LEU A 131 18.90 -0.69 -3.51
CA LEU A 131 20.13 -0.69 -4.29
C LEU A 131 19.81 -1.28 -5.67
N ASN A 132 20.35 -0.65 -6.70
CA ASN A 132 20.25 -1.12 -8.07
C ASN A 132 21.61 -0.95 -8.76
N HIS A 133 22.09 -2.01 -9.36
CA HIS A 133 23.27 -1.98 -10.22
C HIS A 133 22.89 -2.42 -11.62
N ARG A 134 23.03 -1.52 -12.60
CA ARG A 134 22.70 -1.79 -13.99
C ARG A 134 23.91 -1.54 -14.89
N ASN A 135 24.20 -2.52 -15.70
CA ASN A 135 25.16 -2.39 -16.81
C ASN A 135 24.46 -2.75 -18.13
N LYS A 136 25.22 -2.83 -19.24
CA LYS A 136 24.67 -3.15 -20.59
C LYS A 136 24.14 -4.58 -20.71
N GLN A 137 24.52 -5.49 -19.81
CA GLN A 137 24.23 -6.91 -19.92
C GLN A 137 23.29 -7.42 -18.82
N MET A 138 23.27 -6.76 -17.67
CA MET A 138 22.48 -7.21 -16.53
C MET A 138 22.03 -6.03 -15.67
N ASN A 139 20.96 -6.25 -14.96
CA ASN A 139 20.45 -5.39 -13.92
C ASN A 139 20.24 -6.21 -12.64
N VAL A 140 20.90 -5.87 -11.56
CA VAL A 140 20.71 -6.49 -10.24
C VAL A 140 20.13 -5.46 -9.31
N PHE A 141 19.05 -5.81 -8.66
CA PHE A 141 18.40 -4.91 -7.73
C PHE A 141 17.98 -5.61 -6.45
N GLY A 142 18.01 -4.86 -5.37
CA GLY A 142 17.52 -5.32 -4.08
C GLY A 142 16.88 -4.19 -3.31
N ASN A 143 15.86 -4.50 -2.56
CA ASN A 143 15.31 -3.60 -1.58
C ASN A 143 14.99 -4.34 -0.29
N TYR A 144 15.13 -3.63 0.80
CA TYR A 144 14.67 -4.03 2.12
C TYR A 144 13.85 -2.89 2.70
N SER A 145 12.74 -3.22 3.31
CA SER A 145 11.96 -2.26 4.08
C SER A 145 11.39 -2.92 5.31
N GLY A 146 11.24 -2.15 6.37
CA GLY A 146 10.69 -2.64 7.61
C GLY A 146 10.10 -1.53 8.46
N GLY A 147 9.22 -1.92 9.36
CA GLY A 147 8.62 -1.00 10.30
C GLY A 147 8.17 -1.69 11.57
N VAL A 148 8.19 -0.92 12.65
CA VAL A 148 7.68 -1.32 13.95
C VAL A 148 6.89 -0.19 14.56
N GLY A 149 5.79 -0.52 15.19
CA GLY A 149 4.97 0.47 15.86
C GLY A 149 3.79 -0.13 16.57
N GLU A 150 3.14 0.73 17.33
CA GLU A 150 1.92 0.40 18.02
C GLU A 150 0.80 1.31 17.54
N SER A 151 -0.38 0.77 17.43
CA SER A 151 -1.60 1.51 17.14
C SER A 151 -2.61 1.31 18.26
N TYR A 152 -3.36 2.34 18.52
CA TYR A 152 -4.48 2.36 19.45
C TYR A 152 -5.72 2.81 18.70
N SER A 153 -6.79 2.09 18.90
CA SER A 153 -8.11 2.51 18.48
C SER A 153 -9.12 2.24 19.60
N PHE A 154 -10.10 3.08 19.72
CA PHE A 154 -11.21 2.87 20.62
C PHE A 154 -12.53 2.93 19.85
N THR A 155 -13.52 2.25 20.35
CA THR A 155 -14.87 2.25 19.82
C THR A 155 -15.85 2.36 20.96
N ASP A 156 -16.69 3.37 20.90
CA ASP A 156 -17.81 3.55 21.84
C ASP A 156 -19.10 3.18 21.12
N PHE A 157 -19.82 2.23 21.70
CA PHE A 157 -21.13 1.82 21.23
C PHE A 157 -22.20 2.27 22.22
N PHE A 158 -23.11 3.11 21.75
CA PHE A 158 -24.27 3.56 22.51
C PHE A 158 -25.53 2.94 21.89
N ARG A 159 -26.23 2.12 22.66
CA ARG A 159 -27.47 1.50 22.22
C ARG A 159 -28.55 1.74 23.26
N ARG A 160 -29.70 2.23 22.82
CA ARG A 160 -30.89 2.34 23.66
C ARG A 160 -31.97 1.40 23.15
N GLN A 161 -32.43 0.49 23.99
CA GLN A 161 -33.47 -0.48 23.67
C GLN A 161 -34.39 -0.68 24.88
N ASN A 162 -35.70 -0.55 24.68
CA ASN A 162 -36.72 -0.72 25.72
C ASN A 162 -36.47 0.15 26.99
N GLY A 163 -35.99 1.39 26.82
CA GLY A 163 -35.71 2.27 27.93
C GLY A 163 -34.38 2.01 28.66
N ILE A 164 -33.65 0.95 28.30
CA ILE A 164 -32.33 0.61 28.84
C ILE A 164 -31.27 1.12 27.89
N GLN A 165 -30.28 1.82 28.45
CA GLN A 165 -29.10 2.28 27.74
C GLN A 165 -27.95 1.29 27.95
N TYR A 166 -27.31 0.90 26.86
CA TYR A 166 -26.13 0.05 26.84
C TYR A 166 -24.96 0.89 26.32
N ASP A 167 -23.96 1.07 27.14
CA ASP A 167 -22.74 1.78 26.81
C ASP A 167 -21.60 0.75 26.79
N GLN A 168 -21.02 0.54 25.63
CA GLN A 168 -19.89 -0.37 25.45
C GLN A 168 -18.68 0.43 24.97
N HIS A 169 -17.61 0.39 25.74
CA HIS A 169 -16.31 0.94 25.39
C HIS A 169 -15.34 -0.20 25.08
N THR A 170 -14.69 -0.13 23.93
CA THR A 170 -13.71 -1.14 23.52
C THR A 170 -12.41 -0.45 23.13
N ASP A 171 -11.35 -0.77 23.84
CA ASP A 171 -9.98 -0.37 23.52
C ASP A 171 -9.27 -1.47 22.77
N ARG A 172 -8.62 -1.12 21.67
CA ARG A 172 -7.79 -2.04 20.90
C ARG A 172 -6.37 -1.51 20.81
N PHE A 173 -5.43 -2.30 21.28
CA PHE A 173 -3.99 -2.10 21.08
C PHE A 173 -3.50 -3.10 20.05
N SER A 174 -2.73 -2.64 19.10
CA SER A 174 -2.15 -3.50 18.06
C SER A 174 -0.70 -3.12 17.85
N THR A 175 0.19 -4.08 18.01
CA THR A 175 1.61 -3.95 17.69
C THR A 175 1.85 -4.58 16.34
N TYR A 176 2.57 -3.89 15.48
CA TYR A 176 2.99 -4.46 14.21
C TYR A 176 4.53 -4.42 14.08
N ARG A 177 5.04 -5.45 13.43
CA ARG A 177 6.43 -5.53 13.00
C ARG A 177 6.44 -6.19 11.65
N ASN A 178 6.95 -5.50 10.66
CA ASN A 178 7.02 -6.00 9.30
C ASN A 178 8.45 -5.88 8.75
N HIS A 179 8.82 -6.84 7.93
CA HIS A 179 10.07 -6.87 7.19
C HIS A 179 9.76 -7.38 5.79
N ASN A 180 10.18 -6.63 4.78
CA ASN A 180 10.03 -7.01 3.39
C ASN A 180 11.39 -6.99 2.73
N PHE A 181 11.69 -8.05 2.00
CA PHE A 181 12.92 -8.17 1.24
C PHE A 181 12.59 -8.57 -0.19
N LYS A 182 13.20 -7.92 -1.14
CA LYS A 182 13.11 -8.25 -2.56
C LYS A 182 14.49 -8.21 -3.19
N LEU A 183 14.83 -9.26 -3.93
CA LEU A 183 16.03 -9.32 -4.74
C LEU A 183 15.64 -9.79 -6.12
N GLY A 184 16.25 -9.22 -7.16
CA GLY A 184 15.95 -9.61 -8.52
C GLY A 184 17.08 -9.28 -9.48
N THR A 185 17.03 -9.93 -10.64
CA THR A 185 17.91 -9.64 -11.77
C THR A 185 17.08 -9.62 -13.05
N ASP A 186 17.46 -8.75 -14.00
CA ASP A 186 16.90 -8.66 -15.36
C ASP A 186 18.04 -8.70 -16.35
#